data_ddfac4bad2f14646e53419fa03c0c3ec
#
_entry.id   ddfac4bad2f14646e53419fa03c0c3ec
#
_cell.length_a   1.000
_cell.length_b   1.000
_cell.length_c   1.000
_cell.angle_alpha   90.00
_cell.angle_beta   90.00
_cell.angle_gamma   90.00
#
_symmetry.space_group_name_H-M   'P 1'
#
loop_
_entity.id
_entity.type
_entity.pdbx_description
1 polymer ?
#
loop_
_entity_poly.entity_id
_entity_poly.type
_entity_poly.pdbx_seq_one_letter_code
_entity_poly.pdbx_strand_id
1 'polypeptide(L)'
;MGRTILVEWDETSPRPYSRLNLIQGTLGTLAGFPTRVAGEKLGNGNYHEWIEGNEKLAPIFEKYDHPLWKKVGPLALKMGGHGGMDFVMLYRIIECLRKGEPMDQNVYEGAFWSSVSELSEYSVAQGGMPQVFPDFTRGDWKTTAPLGIVQ
;
A
#
# COMPACT_ATOMS: atom_id res chain seq x y z
N MET A 1 -10.08 -0.52 -17.08
CA MET A 1 -8.80 -1.24 -17.09
C MET A 1 -8.53 -1.71 -15.66
N GLY A 2 -8.39 -3.02 -15.46
CA GLY A 2 -8.20 -3.60 -14.12
C GLY A 2 -6.79 -3.33 -13.58
N ARG A 3 -6.67 -3.28 -12.26
CA ARG A 3 -5.38 -3.29 -11.56
C ARG A 3 -5.04 -4.73 -11.24
N THR A 4 -3.75 -5.07 -11.26
CA THR A 4 -3.25 -6.40 -10.89
C THR A 4 -2.48 -6.28 -9.59
N ILE A 5 -2.73 -7.21 -8.67
CA ILE A 5 -1.97 -7.36 -7.44
C ILE A 5 -1.35 -8.75 -7.46
N LEU A 6 -0.03 -8.82 -7.40
CA LEU A 6 0.72 -10.07 -7.20
C LEU A 6 1.06 -10.18 -5.72
N VAL A 7 0.62 -11.25 -5.08
CA VAL A 7 0.95 -11.55 -3.69
C VAL A 7 1.81 -12.82 -3.67
N GLU A 8 2.98 -12.74 -3.07
CA GLU A 8 3.87 -13.86 -2.83
C GLU A 8 4.02 -14.07 -1.33
N TRP A 9 3.76 -15.29 -0.87
CA TRP A 9 3.91 -15.67 0.52
C TRP A 9 4.90 -16.82 0.64
N ASP A 10 6.00 -16.60 1.35
CA ASP A 10 7.05 -17.59 1.55
C ASP A 10 7.64 -17.44 2.95
N GLU A 11 7.39 -18.40 3.81
CA GLU A 11 7.95 -18.50 5.16
C GLU A 11 9.01 -19.59 5.31
N THR A 12 9.27 -20.35 4.25
CA THR A 12 10.15 -21.53 4.32
C THR A 12 11.54 -21.31 3.75
N SER A 13 11.70 -20.31 2.88
CA SER A 13 13.01 -20.00 2.30
C SER A 13 13.89 -19.19 3.25
N PRO A 14 15.19 -19.50 3.36
CA PRO A 14 16.13 -18.76 4.22
C PRO A 14 16.55 -17.45 3.56
N ARG A 15 15.65 -16.50 3.43
CA ARG A 15 15.95 -15.16 2.89
C ARG A 15 15.70 -14.07 3.92
N PRO A 16 16.46 -12.95 3.81
CA PRO A 16 16.26 -11.80 4.68
C PRO A 16 14.82 -11.27 4.60
N TYR A 17 14.36 -10.69 5.70
CA TYR A 17 13.05 -10.04 5.71
C TYR A 17 12.96 -8.96 4.63
N SER A 18 11.96 -9.08 3.79
CA SER A 18 11.59 -8.06 2.81
C SER A 18 10.10 -8.23 2.48
N ARG A 19 9.41 -7.12 2.35
CA ARG A 19 8.03 -7.12 1.83
C ARG A 19 7.99 -7.18 0.31
N LEU A 20 9.11 -7.05 -0.37
CA LEU A 20 9.23 -7.00 -1.84
C LEU A 20 8.20 -6.07 -2.50
N ASN A 21 7.87 -4.97 -1.81
CA ASN A 21 6.88 -4.04 -2.32
C ASN A 21 7.31 -3.51 -3.70
N LEU A 22 6.43 -3.65 -4.68
CA LEU A 22 6.61 -3.09 -6.01
C LEU A 22 5.29 -2.45 -6.45
N ILE A 23 5.25 -1.13 -6.49
CA ILE A 23 4.08 -0.37 -6.91
C ILE A 23 4.39 0.28 -8.24
N GLN A 24 3.70 -0.14 -9.29
CA GLN A 24 3.89 0.34 -10.65
C GLN A 24 2.69 1.19 -11.07
N GLY A 25 2.95 2.45 -11.36
CA GLY A 25 1.98 3.38 -11.91
C GLY A 25 2.30 3.73 -13.37
N THR A 26 1.51 4.60 -13.95
CA THR A 26 1.70 5.08 -15.33
C THR A 26 2.84 6.09 -15.48
N LEU A 27 3.27 6.72 -14.39
CA LEU A 27 4.29 7.78 -14.39
C LEU A 27 5.53 7.43 -13.58
N GLY A 28 5.54 6.30 -12.90
CA GLY A 28 6.67 5.89 -12.08
C GLY A 28 6.44 4.60 -11.34
N THR A 29 7.51 4.10 -10.74
CA THR A 29 7.55 2.87 -9.97
C THR A 29 8.25 3.11 -8.65
N LEU A 30 7.68 2.58 -7.57
CA LEU A 30 8.28 2.54 -6.24
C LEU A 30 8.55 1.08 -5.86
N ALA A 31 9.74 0.77 -5.42
CA ALA A 31 10.10 -0.52 -4.86
C ALA A 31 10.67 -0.39 -3.44
N GLY A 32 10.49 -1.39 -2.63
CA GLY A 32 11.09 -1.57 -1.31
C GLY A 32 11.29 -3.06 -1.04
N PHE A 33 12.18 -3.50 -0.32
CA PHE A 33 13.42 -3.11 0.29
C PHE A 33 14.62 -3.52 -0.58
N PRO A 34 15.64 -2.70 -0.81
CA PRO A 34 15.76 -1.30 -0.41
C PRO A 34 14.79 -0.38 -1.16
N THR A 35 14.49 0.77 -0.56
CA THR A 35 13.62 1.76 -1.18
C THR A 35 14.31 2.39 -2.37
N ARG A 36 13.63 2.37 -3.51
CA ARG A 36 14.11 2.93 -4.78
C ARG A 36 12.93 3.31 -5.66
N VAL A 37 13.15 4.29 -6.52
CA VAL A 37 12.12 4.79 -7.43
C VAL A 37 12.65 4.91 -8.85
N ALA A 38 11.76 4.82 -9.82
CA ALA A 38 12.04 5.14 -11.21
C ALA A 38 10.85 5.88 -11.80
N GLY A 39 11.09 6.83 -12.68
CA GLY A 39 10.00 7.56 -13.32
C GLY A 39 10.48 8.74 -14.17
N GLU A 40 9.74 9.04 -15.22
CA GLU A 40 10.10 10.07 -16.19
C GLU A 40 10.32 11.46 -15.56
N LYS A 41 9.56 11.79 -14.51
CA LYS A 41 9.61 13.09 -13.83
C LYS A 41 10.43 13.10 -12.54
N LEU A 42 11.16 12.03 -12.25
CA LEU A 42 11.88 11.87 -10.98
C LEU A 42 13.37 12.21 -11.06
N GLY A 43 13.83 12.77 -12.18
CA GLY A 43 15.17 13.37 -12.28
C GLY A 43 16.17 12.65 -13.17
N ASN A 44 16.02 11.36 -13.45
CA ASN A 44 16.90 10.66 -14.41
C ASN A 44 16.31 10.51 -15.82
N GLY A 45 15.05 10.91 -16.01
CA GLY A 45 14.40 10.99 -17.33
C GLY A 45 14.20 9.64 -18.04
N ASN A 46 14.55 8.53 -17.40
CA ASN A 46 14.43 7.22 -18.01
C ASN A 46 13.91 6.17 -17.01
N TYR A 47 13.44 5.03 -17.54
CA TYR A 47 12.96 3.88 -16.78
C TYR A 47 13.99 2.74 -16.69
N HIS A 48 15.22 2.95 -17.17
CA HIS A 48 16.25 1.91 -17.20
C HIS A 48 17.07 1.84 -15.90
N GLU A 49 17.01 2.90 -15.09
CA GLU A 49 17.80 2.98 -13.87
C GLU A 49 16.93 3.34 -12.67
N TRP A 50 17.29 2.76 -11.52
CA TRP A 50 16.72 3.13 -10.25
C TRP A 50 17.40 4.34 -9.64
N ILE A 51 16.61 5.23 -9.06
CA ILE A 51 17.09 6.25 -8.14
C ILE A 51 17.05 5.61 -6.76
N GLU A 52 18.20 5.45 -6.14
CA GLU A 52 18.36 4.82 -4.83
C GLU A 52 19.43 5.52 -3.98
N GLY A 53 19.40 5.26 -2.68
CA GLY A 53 20.26 5.92 -1.70
C GLY A 53 19.61 7.18 -1.12
N ASN A 54 19.83 7.40 0.17
CA ASN A 54 19.14 8.43 0.94
C ASN A 54 19.30 9.84 0.37
N GLU A 55 20.48 10.19 -0.10
CA GLU A 55 20.77 11.52 -0.64
C GLU A 55 19.95 11.82 -1.90
N LYS A 56 19.80 10.82 -2.79
CA LYS A 56 19.03 10.97 -4.03
C LYS A 56 17.53 10.88 -3.79
N LEU A 57 17.10 10.12 -2.78
CA LEU A 57 15.69 9.94 -2.46
C LEU A 57 15.10 11.07 -1.61
N ALA A 58 15.92 11.74 -0.79
CA ALA A 58 15.45 12.79 0.10
C ALA A 58 14.64 13.91 -0.61
N PRO A 59 15.12 14.53 -1.71
CA PRO A 59 14.33 15.55 -2.40
C PRO A 59 13.07 15.01 -3.06
N ILE A 60 13.05 13.73 -3.41
CA ILE A 60 11.85 13.07 -3.97
C ILE A 60 10.81 12.90 -2.88
N PHE A 61 11.20 12.42 -1.71
CA PHE A 61 10.28 12.26 -0.57
C PHE A 61 9.81 13.61 -0.05
N GLU A 62 10.67 14.60 0.06
CA GLU A 62 10.27 15.96 0.43
C GLU A 62 9.12 16.48 -0.45
N LYS A 63 9.19 16.20 -1.75
CA LYS A 63 8.17 16.62 -2.71
C LYS A 63 6.91 15.76 -2.68
N TYR A 64 7.05 14.44 -2.60
CA TYR A 64 5.98 13.48 -2.86
C TYR A 64 5.46 12.73 -1.63
N ASP A 65 6.07 12.90 -0.46
CA ASP A 65 5.54 12.30 0.76
C ASP A 65 4.08 12.69 1.00
N HIS A 66 3.35 11.71 1.53
CA HIS A 66 1.94 11.88 1.82
C HIS A 66 1.71 13.05 2.80
N PRO A 67 0.73 13.93 2.55
CA PRO A 67 0.47 15.09 3.42
C PRO A 67 0.30 14.71 4.89
N LEU A 68 -0.41 13.62 5.18
CA LEU A 68 -0.57 13.12 6.53
C LEU A 68 0.77 12.77 7.19
N TRP A 69 1.70 12.15 6.43
CA TRP A 69 3.04 11.85 6.94
C TRP A 69 3.83 13.13 7.25
N LYS A 70 3.73 14.13 6.39
CA LYS A 70 4.34 15.45 6.65
C LYS A 70 3.79 16.11 7.91
N LYS A 71 2.49 15.91 8.19
CA LYS A 71 1.80 16.49 9.35
C LYS A 71 2.15 15.79 10.67
N VAL A 72 2.09 14.46 10.70
CA VAL A 72 2.21 13.69 11.95
C VAL A 72 3.44 12.78 12.02
N GLY A 73 4.17 12.59 10.92
CA GLY A 73 5.30 11.68 10.83
C GLY A 73 6.38 11.89 11.89
N PRO A 74 6.84 13.11 12.17
CA PRO A 74 7.83 13.36 13.23
C PRO A 74 7.35 12.90 14.61
N LEU A 75 6.07 13.09 14.92
CA LEU A 75 5.46 12.60 16.16
C LEU A 75 5.32 11.09 16.13
N ALA A 76 4.86 10.53 15.02
CA ALA A 76 4.71 9.09 14.83
C ALA A 76 6.03 8.34 15.04
N LEU A 77 7.13 8.83 14.49
CA LEU A 77 8.47 8.27 14.71
C LEU A 77 8.89 8.31 16.18
N LYS A 78 8.56 9.40 16.88
CA LYS A 78 8.87 9.54 18.31
C LYS A 78 8.05 8.59 19.18
N MET A 79 6.79 8.35 18.82
CA MET A 79 5.90 7.43 19.55
C MET A 79 6.24 5.96 19.30
N GLY A 80 6.93 5.65 18.20
CA GLY A 80 7.34 4.30 17.86
C GLY A 80 6.23 3.46 17.22
N GLY A 81 6.37 2.14 17.30
CA GLY A 81 5.44 1.19 16.66
C GLY A 81 5.66 1.10 15.14
N HIS A 82 6.42 0.09 14.69
CA HIS A 82 6.70 -0.19 13.27
C HIS A 82 7.12 1.05 12.45
N GLY A 83 8.04 1.86 13.01
CA GLY A 83 8.49 3.09 12.34
C GLY A 83 7.40 4.19 12.27
N GLY A 84 6.45 4.19 13.22
CA GLY A 84 5.37 5.17 13.31
C GLY A 84 4.07 4.76 12.60
N MET A 85 4.02 3.61 11.92
CA MET A 85 2.81 3.16 11.22
C MET A 85 1.63 2.97 12.17
N ASP A 86 1.87 2.35 13.34
CA ASP A 86 0.83 2.09 14.32
C ASP A 86 0.22 3.39 14.84
N PHE A 87 1.07 4.39 15.09
CA PHE A 87 0.62 5.71 15.49
C PHE A 87 -0.27 6.37 14.42
N VAL A 88 0.15 6.35 13.16
CA VAL A 88 -0.60 6.97 12.06
C VAL A 88 -1.96 6.30 11.88
N MET A 89 -2.01 4.97 11.95
CA MET A 89 -3.26 4.22 11.88
C MET A 89 -4.22 4.62 13.00
N LEU A 90 -3.77 4.61 14.25
CA LEU A 90 -4.59 4.99 15.40
C LEU A 90 -5.02 6.45 15.34
N TYR A 91 -4.12 7.34 14.92
CA TYR A 91 -4.42 8.75 14.73
C TYR A 91 -5.59 8.93 13.75
N ARG A 92 -5.59 8.23 12.62
CA ARG A 92 -6.68 8.31 11.63
C ARG A 92 -8.00 7.76 12.15
N ILE A 93 -7.98 6.64 12.85
CA ILE A 93 -9.18 6.06 13.46
C ILE A 93 -9.81 7.07 14.43
N ILE A 94 -9.01 7.63 15.34
CA ILE A 94 -9.49 8.58 16.33
C ILE A 94 -9.98 9.88 15.65
N GLU A 95 -9.29 10.36 14.63
CA GLU A 95 -9.68 11.57 13.91
C GLU A 95 -11.02 11.39 13.20
N CYS A 96 -11.22 10.28 12.49
CA CYS A 96 -12.49 9.94 11.85
C CYS A 96 -13.65 9.85 12.87
N LEU A 97 -13.42 9.15 14.00
CA LEU A 97 -14.42 9.03 15.06
C LEU A 97 -14.80 10.39 15.67
N ARG A 98 -13.81 11.26 15.92
CA ARG A 98 -14.06 12.58 16.48
C ARG A 98 -14.81 13.52 15.55
N LYS A 99 -14.63 13.35 14.25
CA LYS A 99 -15.26 14.18 13.21
C LYS A 99 -16.57 13.59 12.70
N GLY A 100 -16.88 12.34 13.02
CA GLY A 100 -18.00 11.62 12.45
C GLY A 100 -17.80 11.29 10.96
N GLU A 101 -16.55 11.19 10.51
CA GLU A 101 -16.17 10.85 9.15
C GLU A 101 -16.09 9.32 8.98
N PRO A 102 -16.33 8.79 7.77
CA PRO A 102 -16.08 7.39 7.46
C PRO A 102 -14.61 7.03 7.72
N MET A 103 -14.37 5.78 8.11
CA MET A 103 -13.01 5.25 8.23
C MET A 103 -12.34 5.15 6.86
N ASP A 104 -11.01 5.29 6.82
CA ASP A 104 -10.22 5.12 5.59
C ASP A 104 -10.35 3.72 5.01
N GLN A 105 -10.62 2.73 5.85
CA GLN A 105 -10.96 1.36 5.48
C GLN A 105 -12.26 0.94 6.17
N ASN A 106 -13.16 0.35 5.42
CA ASN A 106 -14.44 -0.12 5.91
C ASN A 106 -14.50 -1.66 6.01
N VAL A 107 -15.64 -2.17 6.50
CA VAL A 107 -15.84 -3.62 6.68
C VAL A 107 -15.78 -4.41 5.37
N TYR A 108 -16.18 -3.81 4.25
CA TYR A 108 -16.15 -4.49 2.95
C TYR A 108 -14.73 -4.67 2.42
N GLU A 109 -13.87 -3.67 2.63
CA GLU A 109 -12.44 -3.77 2.34
C GLU A 109 -11.76 -4.80 3.23
N GLY A 110 -12.10 -4.83 4.53
CA GLY A 110 -11.63 -5.85 5.45
C GLY A 110 -12.02 -7.27 5.01
N ALA A 111 -13.27 -7.48 4.64
CA ALA A 111 -13.76 -8.76 4.13
C ALA A 111 -13.06 -9.16 2.81
N PHE A 112 -12.89 -8.21 1.88
CA PHE A 112 -12.20 -8.43 0.62
C PHE A 112 -10.75 -8.87 0.84
N TRP A 113 -10.00 -8.20 1.71
CA TRP A 113 -8.60 -8.54 1.99
C TRP A 113 -8.49 -9.90 2.69
N SER A 114 -9.38 -10.20 3.63
CA SER A 114 -9.38 -11.47 4.35
C SER A 114 -9.72 -12.67 3.44
N SER A 115 -10.53 -12.47 2.40
CA SER A 115 -10.90 -13.54 1.48
C SER A 115 -9.75 -14.04 0.59
N VAL A 116 -8.64 -13.31 0.50
CA VAL A 116 -7.47 -13.72 -0.29
C VAL A 116 -6.92 -15.06 0.21
N SER A 117 -6.78 -15.24 1.52
CA SER A 117 -6.24 -16.48 2.10
C SER A 117 -7.11 -17.69 1.78
N GLU A 118 -8.42 -17.58 2.01
CA GLU A 118 -9.36 -18.67 1.75
C GLU A 118 -9.47 -19.03 0.27
N LEU A 119 -9.59 -18.02 -0.60
CA LEU A 119 -9.63 -18.24 -2.05
C LEU A 119 -8.33 -18.82 -2.58
N SER A 120 -7.18 -18.47 -1.99
CA SER A 120 -5.89 -19.06 -2.34
C SER A 120 -5.82 -20.53 -1.95
N GLU A 121 -6.35 -20.91 -0.79
CA GLU A 121 -6.46 -22.32 -0.36
C GLU A 121 -7.30 -23.12 -1.35
N TYR A 122 -8.48 -22.63 -1.71
CA TYR A 122 -9.33 -23.30 -2.71
C TYR A 122 -8.65 -23.41 -4.06
N SER A 123 -7.97 -22.36 -4.50
CA SER A 123 -7.20 -22.37 -5.77
C SER A 123 -6.14 -23.48 -5.75
N VAL A 124 -5.34 -23.55 -4.71
CA VAL A 124 -4.29 -24.57 -4.56
C VAL A 124 -4.86 -25.97 -4.53
N ALA A 125 -5.93 -26.19 -3.76
CA ALA A 125 -6.61 -27.51 -3.68
C ALA A 125 -7.15 -27.99 -5.04
N GLN A 126 -7.42 -27.06 -5.95
CA GLN A 126 -7.92 -27.34 -7.30
C GLN A 126 -6.82 -27.22 -8.38
N GLY A 127 -5.55 -27.33 -8.02
CA GLY A 127 -4.44 -27.31 -8.97
C GLY A 127 -4.15 -25.92 -9.58
N GLY A 128 -4.43 -24.86 -8.88
CA GLY A 128 -4.17 -23.48 -9.33
C GLY A 128 -5.32 -22.86 -10.13
N MET A 129 -6.53 -23.40 -10.01
CA MET A 129 -7.70 -22.87 -10.73
C MET A 129 -8.07 -21.45 -10.25
N PRO A 130 -8.40 -20.55 -11.20
CA PRO A 130 -8.87 -19.22 -10.84
C PRO A 130 -10.12 -19.27 -9.95
N GLN A 131 -10.14 -18.45 -8.93
CA GLN A 131 -11.28 -18.29 -8.02
C GLN A 131 -11.98 -16.94 -8.28
N VAL A 132 -13.30 -16.93 -8.12
CA VAL A 132 -14.10 -15.71 -8.25
C VAL A 132 -14.14 -15.01 -6.91
N PHE A 133 -13.71 -13.75 -6.86
CA PHE A 133 -13.86 -12.93 -5.67
C PHE A 133 -15.33 -12.60 -5.40
N PRO A 134 -15.82 -12.81 -4.17
CA PRO A 134 -17.18 -12.41 -3.81
C PRO A 134 -17.30 -10.87 -3.83
N ASP A 135 -18.41 -10.40 -4.33
CA ASP A 135 -18.75 -8.98 -4.23
C ASP A 135 -19.48 -8.70 -2.92
N PHE A 136 -18.75 -8.31 -1.90
CA PHE A 136 -19.29 -7.99 -0.58
C PHE A 136 -20.15 -6.71 -0.59
N THR A 137 -19.96 -5.84 -1.57
CA THR A 137 -20.67 -4.56 -1.70
C THR A 137 -21.99 -4.65 -2.48
N ARG A 138 -22.29 -5.81 -3.06
CA ARG A 138 -23.49 -6.02 -3.93
C ARG A 138 -23.55 -5.03 -5.10
N GLY A 139 -22.41 -4.66 -5.63
CA GLY A 139 -22.28 -3.78 -6.78
C GLY A 139 -21.92 -2.33 -6.46
N ASP A 140 -22.01 -1.89 -5.21
CA ASP A 140 -21.77 -0.50 -4.82
C ASP A 140 -20.33 -0.03 -5.11
N TRP A 141 -19.37 -0.94 -5.15
CA TRP A 141 -17.97 -0.61 -5.52
C TRP A 141 -17.83 0.06 -6.88
N LYS A 142 -18.81 -0.13 -7.79
CA LYS A 142 -18.80 0.45 -9.14
C LYS A 142 -19.04 1.96 -9.13
N THR A 143 -19.73 2.44 -8.12
CA THR A 143 -20.13 3.83 -7.97
C THR A 143 -19.49 4.53 -6.80
N THR A 144 -18.89 3.77 -5.87
CA THR A 144 -18.18 4.31 -4.72
C THR A 144 -16.94 5.09 -5.19
N ALA A 145 -16.85 6.34 -4.79
CA ALA A 145 -15.66 7.15 -5.05
C ALA A 145 -14.43 6.53 -4.34
N PRO A 146 -13.27 6.50 -5.00
CA PRO A 146 -12.06 6.05 -4.35
C PRO A 146 -11.68 6.99 -3.21
N LEU A 147 -11.04 6.45 -2.17
CA LEU A 147 -10.45 7.27 -1.12
C LEU A 147 -9.47 8.28 -1.75
N GLY A 148 -9.65 9.55 -1.46
CA GLY A 148 -8.73 10.61 -1.87
C GLY A 148 -7.45 10.61 -1.02
N ILE A 149 -6.56 11.55 -1.33
CA ILE A 149 -5.38 11.78 -0.47
C ILE A 149 -5.84 12.47 0.80
N VAL A 150 -5.71 11.78 1.92
CA VAL A 150 -6.04 12.31 3.26
C VAL A 150 -5.01 13.38 3.67
N GLN A 151 -5.48 14.51 4.24
CA GLN A 151 -4.65 15.64 4.64
C GLN A 151 -4.57 15.79 6.17
#